data_7586331c92440b460d1487441d4591ac
#
_entry.id   7586331c92440b460d1487441d4591ac
#
_cell.length_a   1.000
_cell.length_b   1.000
_cell.length_c   1.000
_cell.angle_alpha   90.00
_cell.angle_beta   90.00
_cell.angle_gamma   90.00
#
_symmetry.space_group_name_H-M   'P 1'
#
loop_
_entity.id
_entity.type
_entity.pdbx_description
1 polymer ?
#
loop_
_entity_poly.entity_id
_entity_poly.type
_entity_poly.pdbx_seq_one_letter_code
_entity_poly.pdbx_strand_id
1 'polypeptide(L)'
;MTTGLPSKYRALVLEDHESGFQIKILTTPRPDIGSAVVRISVAGILPYHRDVYDGKRPNSFPTPLVGGFGAIGHVAAVGFDATALKPGQLVYVDCVIRARDDPDSFFLAAIYEGSSNGSKKLMRDVWRDGTFAEYAKVPLENCIPLDETRLCGNLGYSVHDLMYMAYLLVPYGGIRDIQLEHGETIIVCPATGFYGSLGVQIAAVMGARVIAMGRSEEKLAKLVEDVQKGSPGATIETVKITGDKDKDANALRVFGAADAVLDITPKAASMSTHTKSAIKALRRGGRVSLMGSTENIAVPEIMVNNITLKGKMMYERETILHFVKMLERGLFPLSKDFMETKVFSLDDWKAGLDAGAEHNGIGKCVTLAP
;
A
#
# COMPACT_ATOMS: atom_id res chain seq x y z
N MET A 1 -9.59 -25.56 -19.64
CA MET A 1 -8.67 -25.78 -20.78
C MET A 1 -7.42 -24.95 -20.55
N THR A 2 -6.28 -25.59 -20.36
CA THR A 2 -4.98 -24.93 -20.11
C THR A 2 -4.30 -24.64 -21.45
N THR A 3 -4.96 -23.92 -22.34
CA THR A 3 -4.41 -23.58 -23.65
C THR A 3 -3.64 -22.28 -23.54
N GLY A 4 -2.30 -22.36 -23.57
CA GLY A 4 -1.44 -21.23 -23.85
C GLY A 4 -0.40 -20.83 -22.82
N LEU A 5 -0.23 -21.52 -21.68
CA LEU A 5 0.89 -21.23 -20.78
C LEU A 5 2.21 -21.73 -21.42
N PRO A 6 3.29 -20.91 -21.47
CA PRO A 6 4.60 -21.35 -21.89
C PRO A 6 5.13 -22.42 -20.93
N SER A 7 6.05 -23.25 -21.38
CA SER A 7 6.66 -24.29 -20.52
C SER A 7 7.61 -23.68 -19.47
N LYS A 8 8.21 -22.53 -19.78
CA LYS A 8 9.19 -21.82 -18.94
C LYS A 8 8.93 -20.32 -18.97
N TYR A 9 9.37 -19.63 -17.93
CA TYR A 9 9.25 -18.17 -17.80
C TYR A 9 10.44 -17.58 -17.05
N ARG A 10 10.67 -16.29 -17.23
CA ARG A 10 11.72 -15.52 -16.54
C ARG A 10 11.22 -15.01 -15.21
N ALA A 11 12.06 -15.09 -14.19
CA ALA A 11 11.78 -14.58 -12.86
C ALA A 11 13.04 -14.00 -12.20
N LEU A 12 12.86 -12.98 -11.39
CA LEU A 12 13.91 -12.40 -10.56
C LEU A 12 13.91 -13.10 -9.20
N VAL A 13 14.88 -13.98 -9.00
CA VAL A 13 15.01 -14.84 -7.81
C VAL A 13 16.05 -14.26 -6.86
N LEU A 14 15.64 -14.01 -5.62
CA LEU A 14 16.56 -13.72 -4.51
C LEU A 14 17.07 -15.04 -3.96
N GLU A 15 18.36 -15.33 -4.15
CA GLU A 15 18.96 -16.55 -3.61
C GLU A 15 19.10 -16.47 -2.09
N ASP A 16 19.71 -15.42 -1.63
CA ASP A 16 19.87 -14.97 -0.25
C ASP A 16 20.23 -13.48 -0.24
N HIS A 17 20.39 -12.89 0.93
CA HIS A 17 20.72 -11.46 1.07
C HIS A 17 22.14 -11.09 0.61
N GLU A 18 23.07 -12.05 0.61
CA GLU A 18 24.47 -11.80 0.21
C GLU A 18 24.63 -11.90 -1.31
N SER A 19 24.05 -12.94 -1.92
CA SER A 19 24.10 -13.18 -3.37
C SER A 19 23.18 -12.27 -4.16
N GLY A 20 22.12 -11.75 -3.52
CA GLY A 20 21.16 -10.86 -4.14
C GLY A 20 20.29 -11.52 -5.19
N PHE A 21 19.70 -10.68 -6.04
CA PHE A 21 18.80 -11.14 -7.11
C PHE A 21 19.55 -11.66 -8.35
N GLN A 22 18.98 -12.71 -8.94
CA GLN A 22 19.40 -13.27 -10.23
C GLN A 22 18.19 -13.56 -11.11
N ILE A 23 18.29 -13.28 -12.40
CA ILE A 23 17.27 -13.69 -13.38
C ILE A 23 17.43 -15.18 -13.64
N LYS A 24 16.36 -15.94 -13.40
CA LYS A 24 16.30 -17.37 -13.68
C LYS A 24 15.18 -17.73 -14.63
N ILE A 25 15.37 -18.83 -15.34
CA ILE A 25 14.33 -19.44 -16.16
C ILE A 25 13.72 -20.59 -15.35
N LEU A 26 12.48 -20.41 -14.94
CA LEU A 26 11.73 -21.36 -14.12
C LEU A 26 10.68 -22.11 -14.94
N THR A 27 10.21 -23.24 -14.43
CA THR A 27 9.06 -23.95 -15.00
C THR A 27 7.79 -23.19 -14.68
N THR A 28 6.97 -22.89 -15.69
CA THR A 28 5.74 -22.12 -15.50
C THR A 28 4.77 -22.87 -14.56
N PRO A 29 4.30 -22.22 -13.48
CA PRO A 29 3.40 -22.86 -12.55
C PRO A 29 2.06 -23.19 -13.21
N ARG A 30 1.42 -24.25 -12.73
CA ARG A 30 0.04 -24.60 -13.12
C ARG A 30 -0.91 -24.23 -11.99
N PRO A 31 -2.15 -23.83 -12.31
CA PRO A 31 -3.11 -23.54 -11.28
C PRO A 31 -3.58 -24.83 -10.61
N ASP A 32 -3.61 -24.83 -9.28
CA ASP A 32 -4.20 -25.85 -8.43
C ASP A 32 -5.55 -25.36 -7.90
N ILE A 33 -6.23 -26.17 -7.09
CA ILE A 33 -7.42 -25.76 -6.33
C ILE A 33 -7.11 -24.49 -5.55
N GLY A 34 -7.98 -23.49 -5.67
CA GLY A 34 -7.85 -22.21 -4.98
C GLY A 34 -6.77 -21.28 -5.50
N SER A 35 -6.23 -21.52 -6.71
CA SER A 35 -5.19 -20.68 -7.28
C SER A 35 -5.50 -20.19 -8.69
N ALA A 36 -4.85 -19.10 -9.07
CA ALA A 36 -4.76 -18.61 -10.44
C ALA A 36 -3.29 -18.48 -10.84
N VAL A 37 -3.01 -18.55 -12.13
CA VAL A 37 -1.75 -18.13 -12.74
C VAL A 37 -2.03 -16.82 -13.47
N VAL A 38 -1.31 -15.77 -13.10
CA VAL A 38 -1.43 -14.43 -13.68
C VAL A 38 -0.20 -14.16 -14.53
N ARG A 39 -0.40 -13.74 -15.79
CA ARG A 39 0.64 -13.14 -16.61
C ARG A 39 0.82 -11.71 -16.14
N ILE A 40 1.97 -11.42 -15.58
CA ILE A 40 2.28 -10.11 -15.02
C ILE A 40 2.51 -9.10 -16.15
N SER A 41 1.79 -8.00 -16.11
CA SER A 41 2.04 -6.85 -17.00
C SER A 41 2.96 -5.85 -16.33
N VAL A 42 2.78 -5.67 -15.01
CA VAL A 42 3.56 -4.74 -14.20
C VAL A 42 3.57 -5.18 -12.74
N ALA A 43 4.72 -5.16 -12.10
CA ALA A 43 4.90 -5.40 -10.67
C ALA A 43 5.40 -4.13 -9.96
N GLY A 44 4.86 -3.81 -8.80
CA GLY A 44 5.20 -2.60 -8.06
C GLY A 44 6.52 -2.68 -7.31
N ILE A 45 7.22 -1.56 -7.22
CA ILE A 45 8.42 -1.41 -6.38
C ILE A 45 8.13 -0.46 -5.23
N LEU A 46 8.25 -0.94 -3.98
CA LEU A 46 8.13 -0.12 -2.78
C LEU A 46 9.43 0.68 -2.53
N PRO A 47 9.35 1.87 -1.92
CA PRO A 47 10.54 2.68 -1.64
C PRO A 47 11.60 2.00 -0.79
N TYR A 48 11.23 0.97 -0.07
CA TYR A 48 12.11 0.24 0.84
C TYR A 48 12.44 -1.19 0.37
N HIS A 49 12.05 -1.60 -0.85
CA HIS A 49 12.34 -2.95 -1.37
C HIS A 49 13.84 -3.25 -1.40
N ARG A 50 14.66 -2.28 -1.83
CA ARG A 50 16.11 -2.41 -1.80
C ARG A 50 16.61 -2.81 -0.41
N ASP A 51 16.20 -2.08 0.63
CA ASP A 51 16.63 -2.33 2.00
C ASP A 51 16.08 -3.64 2.58
N VAL A 52 14.91 -4.08 2.13
CA VAL A 52 14.32 -5.39 2.49
C VAL A 52 15.16 -6.51 1.90
N TYR A 53 15.42 -6.46 0.61
CA TYR A 53 16.12 -7.55 -0.09
C TYR A 53 17.63 -7.56 0.15
N ASP A 54 18.23 -6.43 0.52
CA ASP A 54 19.61 -6.33 1.01
C ASP A 54 19.77 -6.76 2.49
N GLY A 55 18.66 -7.17 3.16
CA GLY A 55 18.69 -7.54 4.59
C GLY A 55 18.90 -6.39 5.57
N LYS A 56 18.87 -5.13 5.12
CA LYS A 56 19.02 -3.94 5.98
C LYS A 56 17.78 -3.64 6.84
N ARG A 57 16.61 -4.13 6.43
CA ARG A 57 15.38 -4.07 7.23
C ARG A 57 15.14 -5.42 7.90
N PRO A 58 14.59 -5.42 9.13
CA PRO A 58 14.34 -6.65 9.89
C PRO A 58 13.07 -7.37 9.40
N ASN A 59 12.98 -7.59 8.11
CA ASN A 59 11.91 -8.37 7.49
C ASN A 59 12.37 -9.83 7.41
N SER A 60 11.53 -10.76 7.86
CA SER A 60 11.81 -12.19 7.76
C SER A 60 10.96 -12.83 6.66
N PHE A 61 11.59 -13.60 5.80
CA PHE A 61 10.97 -14.39 4.73
C PHE A 61 11.91 -15.52 4.28
N PRO A 62 11.38 -16.63 3.73
CA PRO A 62 12.21 -17.73 3.26
C PRO A 62 12.97 -17.38 1.97
N THR A 63 14.19 -17.85 1.82
CA THR A 63 14.97 -17.82 0.57
C THR A 63 15.36 -19.25 0.16
N PRO A 64 15.55 -19.54 -1.15
CA PRO A 64 15.33 -18.62 -2.28
C PRO A 64 13.85 -18.34 -2.55
N LEU A 65 13.54 -17.15 -3.11
CA LEU A 65 12.18 -16.78 -3.52
C LEU A 65 12.19 -15.86 -4.74
N VAL A 66 11.09 -15.82 -5.49
CA VAL A 66 10.84 -14.75 -6.47
C VAL A 66 10.40 -13.50 -5.73
N GLY A 67 11.06 -12.35 -5.95
CA GLY A 67 10.72 -11.09 -5.30
C GLY A 67 9.39 -10.51 -5.78
N GLY A 68 8.99 -9.35 -5.21
CA GLY A 68 7.82 -8.58 -5.63
C GLY A 68 6.55 -8.86 -4.83
N PHE A 69 5.91 -7.79 -4.36
CA PHE A 69 4.81 -7.88 -3.41
C PHE A 69 3.41 -7.92 -4.05
N GLY A 70 3.23 -7.27 -5.20
CA GLY A 70 1.95 -7.15 -5.88
C GLY A 70 2.11 -6.72 -7.32
N ALA A 71 1.06 -6.88 -8.12
CA ALA A 71 1.12 -6.67 -9.56
C ALA A 71 -0.23 -6.29 -10.16
N ILE A 72 -0.19 -5.78 -11.38
CA ILE A 72 -1.32 -5.78 -12.31
C ILE A 72 -0.98 -6.75 -13.45
N GLY A 73 -1.93 -7.56 -13.86
CA GLY A 73 -1.72 -8.51 -14.95
C GLY A 73 -3.02 -9.17 -15.40
N HIS A 74 -2.90 -10.07 -16.37
CA HIS A 74 -4.05 -10.79 -16.89
C HIS A 74 -4.05 -12.23 -16.40
N VAL A 75 -5.20 -12.70 -15.95
CA VAL A 75 -5.39 -14.11 -15.60
C VAL A 75 -5.05 -14.99 -16.80
N ALA A 76 -4.03 -15.82 -16.69
CA ALA A 76 -3.62 -16.75 -17.74
C ALA A 76 -4.30 -18.12 -17.61
N ALA A 77 -4.48 -18.58 -16.36
CA ALA A 77 -5.19 -19.83 -16.07
C ALA A 77 -5.75 -19.78 -14.64
N VAL A 78 -6.78 -20.58 -14.37
CA VAL A 78 -7.41 -20.70 -13.04
C VAL A 78 -7.59 -22.16 -12.65
N GLY A 79 -7.59 -22.43 -11.35
CA GLY A 79 -8.01 -23.72 -10.80
C GLY A 79 -9.47 -24.01 -11.16
N PHE A 80 -9.82 -25.31 -11.16
CA PHE A 80 -11.16 -25.72 -11.60
C PHE A 80 -12.29 -25.26 -10.67
N ASP A 81 -11.97 -24.84 -9.46
CA ASP A 81 -12.86 -24.31 -8.43
C ASP A 81 -13.10 -22.80 -8.55
N ALA A 82 -12.50 -22.11 -9.54
CA ALA A 82 -12.74 -20.70 -9.77
C ALA A 82 -14.16 -20.45 -10.24
N THR A 83 -14.90 -19.58 -9.54
CA THR A 83 -16.31 -19.29 -9.82
C THR A 83 -16.52 -17.98 -10.58
N ALA A 84 -15.65 -16.99 -10.38
CA ALA A 84 -15.78 -15.63 -10.94
C ALA A 84 -14.64 -15.26 -11.89
N LEU A 85 -13.41 -15.68 -11.57
CA LEU A 85 -12.23 -15.36 -12.37
C LEU A 85 -12.18 -16.20 -13.65
N LYS A 86 -11.81 -15.53 -14.76
CA LYS A 86 -11.68 -16.15 -16.08
C LYS A 86 -10.36 -15.74 -16.73
N PRO A 87 -9.73 -16.61 -17.53
CA PRO A 87 -8.58 -16.22 -18.36
C PRO A 87 -8.89 -14.98 -19.21
N GLY A 88 -7.90 -14.11 -19.33
CA GLY A 88 -7.98 -12.84 -20.05
C GLY A 88 -8.45 -11.65 -19.22
N GLN A 89 -8.97 -11.84 -18.01
CA GLN A 89 -9.37 -10.71 -17.15
C GLN A 89 -8.15 -9.97 -16.59
N LEU A 90 -8.20 -8.64 -16.62
CA LEU A 90 -7.25 -7.79 -15.90
C LEU A 90 -7.52 -7.89 -14.40
N VAL A 91 -6.49 -8.09 -13.61
CA VAL A 91 -6.56 -8.19 -12.15
C VAL A 91 -5.45 -7.40 -11.47
N TYR A 92 -5.77 -6.86 -10.30
CA TYR A 92 -4.77 -6.50 -9.30
C TYR A 92 -4.47 -7.74 -8.44
N VAL A 93 -3.19 -8.06 -8.31
CA VAL A 93 -2.68 -9.12 -7.43
C VAL A 93 -2.31 -8.50 -6.09
N ASP A 94 -3.12 -8.80 -5.08
CA ASP A 94 -2.93 -8.28 -3.72
C ASP A 94 -1.81 -9.01 -2.97
N CYS A 95 -1.02 -8.25 -2.23
CA CYS A 95 0.11 -8.78 -1.45
C CYS A 95 -0.29 -9.40 -0.12
N VAL A 96 -1.47 -9.13 0.43
CA VAL A 96 -1.87 -9.61 1.76
C VAL A 96 -2.51 -10.98 1.64
N ILE A 97 -1.71 -12.02 1.85
CA ILE A 97 -2.20 -13.40 1.77
C ILE A 97 -2.60 -13.87 3.17
N ARG A 98 -3.84 -14.38 3.28
CA ARG A 98 -4.44 -14.87 4.52
C ARG A 98 -4.69 -16.36 4.45
N ALA A 99 -4.56 -17.06 5.57
CA ALA A 99 -5.01 -18.44 5.67
C ALA A 99 -6.55 -18.49 5.53
N ARG A 100 -7.04 -19.53 4.86
CA ARG A 100 -8.50 -19.71 4.65
C ARG A 100 -9.20 -20.26 5.87
N ASP A 101 -8.48 -20.99 6.72
CA ASP A 101 -8.94 -21.68 7.92
C ASP A 101 -8.50 -21.01 9.23
N ASP A 102 -7.66 -19.94 9.14
CA ASP A 102 -7.16 -19.20 10.31
C ASP A 102 -7.04 -17.70 9.95
N PRO A 103 -8.00 -16.85 10.35
CA PRO A 103 -7.99 -15.42 10.02
C PRO A 103 -6.84 -14.65 10.66
N ASP A 104 -6.21 -15.18 11.71
CA ASP A 104 -5.10 -14.55 12.40
C ASP A 104 -3.74 -14.80 11.71
N SER A 105 -3.71 -15.76 10.80
CA SER A 105 -2.51 -16.09 10.01
C SER A 105 -2.53 -15.37 8.66
N PHE A 106 -1.67 -14.35 8.52
CA PHE A 106 -1.46 -13.64 7.27
C PHE A 106 0.00 -13.23 7.11
N PHE A 107 0.39 -12.96 5.87
CA PHE A 107 1.73 -12.48 5.53
C PHE A 107 1.69 -11.55 4.32
N LEU A 108 2.80 -10.86 4.04
CA LEU A 108 2.95 -10.00 2.88
C LEU A 108 3.85 -10.70 1.84
N ALA A 109 3.29 -11.00 0.69
CA ALA A 109 3.96 -11.75 -0.38
C ALA A 109 5.37 -11.22 -0.66
N ALA A 110 6.36 -12.09 -0.59
CA ALA A 110 7.78 -11.86 -0.82
C ALA A 110 8.43 -10.72 0.00
N ILE A 111 7.76 -10.21 1.05
CA ILE A 111 8.28 -9.11 1.90
C ILE A 111 8.38 -9.51 3.37
N TYR A 112 7.38 -10.23 3.91
CA TYR A 112 7.28 -10.50 5.34
C TYR A 112 6.44 -11.74 5.60
N GLU A 113 7.01 -12.75 6.27
CA GLU A 113 6.37 -14.06 6.50
C GLU A 113 5.28 -14.07 7.59
N GLY A 114 4.97 -12.89 8.16
CA GLY A 114 4.03 -12.80 9.27
C GLY A 114 4.63 -13.21 10.60
N SER A 115 3.81 -13.21 11.66
CA SER A 115 4.24 -13.49 13.04
C SER A 115 3.85 -14.89 13.51
N SER A 116 2.83 -15.52 12.93
CA SER A 116 2.34 -16.83 13.35
C SER A 116 3.10 -17.99 12.65
N ASN A 117 3.08 -19.16 13.27
CA ASN A 117 3.60 -20.37 12.63
C ASN A 117 2.81 -20.75 11.37
N GLY A 118 1.51 -20.46 11.35
CA GLY A 118 0.63 -20.66 10.20
C GLY A 118 1.04 -19.81 9.00
N SER A 119 1.25 -18.50 9.21
CA SER A 119 1.68 -17.58 8.16
C SER A 119 3.05 -17.97 7.57
N LYS A 120 4.02 -18.31 8.43
CA LYS A 120 5.35 -18.78 8.02
C LYS A 120 5.28 -20.06 7.19
N LYS A 121 4.45 -21.03 7.62
CA LYS A 121 4.20 -22.26 6.86
C LYS A 121 3.61 -21.97 5.48
N LEU A 122 2.56 -21.13 5.42
CA LEU A 122 1.91 -20.78 4.15
C LEU A 122 2.87 -20.10 3.18
N MET A 123 3.66 -19.12 3.66
CA MET A 123 4.61 -18.45 2.79
C MET A 123 5.70 -19.41 2.32
N ARG A 124 6.28 -20.24 3.18
CA ARG A 124 7.36 -21.14 2.81
C ARG A 124 6.91 -22.26 1.88
N ASP A 125 5.75 -22.89 2.15
CA ASP A 125 5.39 -24.17 1.56
C ASP A 125 4.39 -24.02 0.40
N VAL A 126 3.64 -22.89 0.31
CA VAL A 126 2.53 -22.74 -0.65
C VAL A 126 2.66 -21.49 -1.53
N TRP A 127 2.86 -20.31 -0.93
CA TRP A 127 2.81 -19.00 -1.59
C TRP A 127 4.11 -18.22 -1.40
N ARG A 128 5.26 -18.89 -1.62
CA ARG A 128 6.57 -18.31 -1.40
C ARG A 128 6.94 -17.23 -2.42
N ASP A 129 6.60 -17.47 -3.69
CA ASP A 129 7.09 -16.70 -4.81
C ASP A 129 6.19 -15.48 -5.11
N GLY A 130 6.82 -14.32 -5.31
CA GLY A 130 6.16 -13.05 -5.60
C GLY A 130 5.98 -12.76 -7.09
N THR A 131 5.95 -11.47 -7.43
CA THR A 131 5.48 -10.97 -8.73
C THR A 131 6.57 -10.40 -9.64
N PHE A 132 7.84 -10.40 -9.26
CA PHE A 132 8.95 -9.99 -10.14
C PHE A 132 9.27 -11.09 -11.16
N ALA A 133 8.31 -11.39 -12.03
CA ALA A 133 8.34 -12.50 -12.95
C ALA A 133 7.30 -12.33 -14.07
N GLU A 134 7.48 -13.01 -15.20
CA GLU A 134 6.49 -13.00 -16.29
C GLU A 134 5.16 -13.66 -15.90
N TYR A 135 5.21 -14.65 -14.99
CA TYR A 135 4.03 -15.35 -14.46
C TYR A 135 4.14 -15.56 -12.95
N ALA A 136 3.02 -15.44 -12.27
CA ALA A 136 2.92 -15.74 -10.82
C ALA A 136 1.72 -16.64 -10.53
N LYS A 137 1.90 -17.64 -9.65
CA LYS A 137 0.79 -18.41 -9.08
C LYS A 137 0.36 -17.75 -7.78
N VAL A 138 -0.91 -17.41 -7.68
CA VAL A 138 -1.46 -16.63 -6.57
C VAL A 138 -2.79 -17.19 -6.09
N PRO A 139 -3.22 -16.96 -4.84
CA PRO A 139 -4.55 -17.35 -4.39
C PRO A 139 -5.66 -16.69 -5.23
N LEU A 140 -6.76 -17.39 -5.47
CA LEU A 140 -7.92 -16.83 -6.19
C LEU A 140 -8.44 -15.55 -5.52
N GLU A 141 -8.49 -15.55 -4.19
CA GLU A 141 -8.96 -14.43 -3.38
C GLU A 141 -8.07 -13.18 -3.44
N ASN A 142 -6.80 -13.34 -3.85
CA ASN A 142 -5.86 -12.24 -4.05
C ASN A 142 -5.89 -11.66 -5.47
N CYS A 143 -6.63 -12.28 -6.40
CA CYS A 143 -6.88 -11.74 -7.73
C CYS A 143 -8.13 -10.85 -7.69
N ILE A 144 -7.96 -9.56 -7.72
CA ILE A 144 -9.06 -8.58 -7.68
C ILE A 144 -9.35 -8.12 -9.11
N PRO A 145 -10.51 -8.46 -9.69
CA PRO A 145 -10.86 -8.04 -11.04
C PRO A 145 -10.90 -6.53 -11.18
N LEU A 146 -10.38 -6.03 -12.31
CA LEU A 146 -10.42 -4.64 -12.72
C LEU A 146 -11.19 -4.52 -14.04
N ASP A 147 -12.08 -3.55 -14.16
CA ASP A 147 -12.75 -3.24 -15.44
C ASP A 147 -11.77 -2.50 -16.37
N GLU A 148 -11.05 -3.28 -17.19
CA GLU A 148 -10.03 -2.75 -18.11
C GLU A 148 -10.64 -1.76 -19.11
N THR A 149 -11.84 -2.05 -19.63
CA THR A 149 -12.54 -1.16 -20.55
C THR A 149 -12.84 0.18 -19.88
N ARG A 150 -13.33 0.15 -18.64
CA ARG A 150 -13.63 1.36 -17.91
C ARG A 150 -12.37 2.12 -17.52
N LEU A 151 -11.39 1.44 -16.93
CA LEU A 151 -10.19 2.07 -16.39
C LEU A 151 -9.24 2.54 -17.49
N CYS A 152 -8.85 1.63 -18.39
CA CYS A 152 -7.87 1.95 -19.43
C CYS A 152 -8.51 2.57 -20.67
N GLY A 153 -9.70 2.08 -21.07
CA GLY A 153 -10.39 2.59 -22.25
C GLY A 153 -11.05 3.95 -22.01
N ASN A 154 -11.94 4.04 -21.01
CA ASN A 154 -12.77 5.23 -20.84
C ASN A 154 -12.11 6.31 -19.98
N LEU A 155 -11.40 5.92 -18.89
CA LEU A 155 -10.72 6.85 -18.01
C LEU A 155 -9.27 7.14 -18.44
N GLY A 156 -8.72 6.37 -19.38
CA GLY A 156 -7.38 6.58 -19.93
C GLY A 156 -6.23 6.28 -18.97
N TYR A 157 -6.47 5.47 -17.92
CA TYR A 157 -5.39 5.05 -17.03
C TYR A 157 -4.47 4.06 -17.74
N SER A 158 -3.17 4.17 -17.55
CA SER A 158 -2.25 3.13 -18.00
C SER A 158 -2.23 1.97 -17.01
N VAL A 159 -1.94 0.76 -17.48
CA VAL A 159 -1.77 -0.42 -16.60
C VAL A 159 -0.66 -0.16 -15.57
N HIS A 160 0.37 0.59 -15.95
CA HIS A 160 1.47 0.95 -15.05
C HIS A 160 1.01 1.90 -13.94
N ASP A 161 0.17 2.90 -14.27
CA ASP A 161 -0.33 3.86 -13.29
C ASP A 161 -1.32 3.20 -12.32
N LEU A 162 -2.07 2.19 -12.76
CA LEU A 162 -2.95 1.42 -11.89
C LEU A 162 -2.21 0.75 -10.74
N MET A 163 -0.91 0.44 -10.89
CA MET A 163 -0.11 -0.15 -9.81
C MET A 163 0.02 0.77 -8.59
N TYR A 164 -0.14 2.09 -8.77
CA TYR A 164 -0.15 3.06 -7.67
C TYR A 164 -1.24 2.77 -6.62
N MET A 165 -2.32 2.07 -7.01
CA MET A 165 -3.37 1.64 -6.06
C MET A 165 -2.82 0.82 -4.89
N ALA A 166 -1.80 0.00 -5.12
CA ALA A 166 -1.20 -0.83 -4.08
C ALA A 166 -0.60 -0.01 -2.93
N TYR A 167 -0.11 1.19 -3.23
CA TYR A 167 0.42 2.10 -2.22
C TYR A 167 -0.69 2.83 -1.47
N LEU A 168 -1.73 3.25 -2.18
CA LEU A 168 -2.89 3.95 -1.63
C LEU A 168 -3.72 3.08 -0.69
N LEU A 169 -3.80 1.77 -0.95
CA LEU A 169 -4.57 0.82 -0.15
C LEU A 169 -4.12 0.77 1.31
N VAL A 170 -2.84 1.01 1.60
CA VAL A 170 -2.32 0.99 2.98
C VAL A 170 -2.98 2.06 3.84
N PRO A 171 -2.82 3.37 3.58
CA PRO A 171 -3.49 4.40 4.38
C PRO A 171 -5.03 4.35 4.24
N TYR A 172 -5.55 3.93 3.08
CA TYR A 172 -6.99 3.74 2.90
C TYR A 172 -7.56 2.71 3.88
N GLY A 173 -6.83 1.61 4.12
CA GLY A 173 -7.20 0.60 5.11
C GLY A 173 -7.36 1.20 6.50
N GLY A 174 -6.41 2.03 6.94
CA GLY A 174 -6.48 2.70 8.25
C GLY A 174 -7.62 3.70 8.35
N ILE A 175 -7.82 4.51 7.32
CA ILE A 175 -8.89 5.53 7.27
C ILE A 175 -10.28 4.87 7.26
N ARG A 176 -10.46 3.81 6.47
CA ARG A 176 -11.70 3.02 6.42
C ARG A 176 -12.02 2.37 7.76
N ASP A 177 -11.00 1.85 8.41
CA ASP A 177 -11.15 1.10 9.67
C ASP A 177 -11.68 1.97 10.82
N ILE A 178 -11.33 3.26 10.82
CA ILE A 178 -11.86 4.27 11.77
C ILE A 178 -13.13 4.96 11.27
N GLN A 179 -13.69 4.53 10.14
CA GLN A 179 -14.94 5.03 9.57
C GLN A 179 -14.92 6.55 9.38
N LEU A 180 -13.87 7.07 8.73
CA LEU A 180 -13.82 8.48 8.35
C LEU A 180 -14.95 8.79 7.36
N GLU A 181 -15.73 9.83 7.66
CA GLU A 181 -16.84 10.27 6.82
C GLU A 181 -16.52 11.55 6.06
N HIS A 182 -17.26 11.79 4.99
CA HIS A 182 -17.17 13.03 4.21
C HIS A 182 -17.48 14.23 5.10
N GLY A 183 -16.67 15.28 4.98
CA GLY A 183 -16.83 16.54 5.77
C GLY A 183 -16.18 16.50 7.15
N GLU A 184 -15.71 15.35 7.63
CA GLU A 184 -14.93 15.29 8.87
C GLU A 184 -13.53 15.88 8.71
N THR A 185 -12.92 16.25 9.83
CA THR A 185 -11.53 16.72 9.90
C THR A 185 -10.61 15.62 10.41
N ILE A 186 -9.59 15.28 9.61
CA ILE A 186 -8.57 14.28 9.98
C ILE A 186 -7.18 14.92 10.09
N ILE A 187 -6.46 14.57 11.15
CA ILE A 187 -5.02 14.87 11.29
C ILE A 187 -4.23 13.68 10.76
N VAL A 188 -3.30 13.91 9.84
CA VAL A 188 -2.36 12.90 9.34
C VAL A 188 -0.97 13.18 9.87
N CYS A 189 -0.37 12.24 10.60
CA CYS A 189 0.94 12.43 11.21
C CYS A 189 1.82 11.15 11.25
N PRO A 190 3.09 11.27 10.80
CA PRO A 190 3.67 12.38 10.03
C PRO A 190 3.23 12.34 8.56
N ALA A 191 2.82 13.48 8.01
CA ALA A 191 2.23 13.57 6.67
C ALA A 191 3.25 13.55 5.51
N THR A 192 4.51 13.92 5.76
CA THR A 192 5.52 14.09 4.69
C THR A 192 6.32 12.82 4.38
N GLY A 193 6.02 11.70 5.03
CA GLY A 193 6.56 10.38 4.68
C GLY A 193 5.77 9.73 3.55
N PHE A 194 6.29 8.63 2.98
CA PHE A 194 5.65 7.94 1.85
C PHE A 194 4.17 7.65 2.09
N TYR A 195 3.84 6.82 3.08
CA TYR A 195 2.43 6.49 3.36
C TYR A 195 1.65 7.65 3.99
N GLY A 196 2.32 8.57 4.69
CA GLY A 196 1.66 9.75 5.25
C GLY A 196 1.13 10.68 4.16
N SER A 197 1.92 10.95 3.12
CA SER A 197 1.50 11.77 1.98
C SER A 197 0.33 11.13 1.22
N LEU A 198 0.37 9.81 1.03
CA LEU A 198 -0.73 9.06 0.44
C LEU A 198 -1.99 9.08 1.33
N GLY A 199 -1.82 9.09 2.66
CA GLY A 199 -2.93 9.26 3.60
C GLY A 199 -3.62 10.62 3.47
N VAL A 200 -2.85 11.70 3.26
CA VAL A 200 -3.40 13.03 2.96
C VAL A 200 -4.19 13.00 1.64
N GLN A 201 -3.63 12.41 0.58
CA GLN A 201 -4.30 12.29 -0.71
C GLN A 201 -5.61 11.50 -0.61
N ILE A 202 -5.62 10.36 0.06
CA ILE A 202 -6.81 9.52 0.26
C ILE A 202 -7.88 10.28 1.02
N ALA A 203 -7.53 10.88 2.16
CA ALA A 203 -8.49 11.62 2.97
C ALA A 203 -9.12 12.79 2.20
N ALA A 204 -8.31 13.51 1.41
CA ALA A 204 -8.80 14.58 0.55
C ALA A 204 -9.78 14.08 -0.52
N VAL A 205 -9.46 12.97 -1.21
CA VAL A 205 -10.36 12.33 -2.20
C VAL A 205 -11.66 11.84 -1.56
N MET A 206 -11.61 11.39 -0.29
CA MET A 206 -12.80 11.01 0.47
C MET A 206 -13.63 12.21 0.94
N GLY A 207 -13.20 13.45 0.65
CA GLY A 207 -13.92 14.68 1.01
C GLY A 207 -13.74 15.12 2.45
N ALA A 208 -12.71 14.66 3.14
CA ALA A 208 -12.36 15.14 4.47
C ALA A 208 -11.53 16.44 4.39
N ARG A 209 -11.64 17.30 5.39
CA ARG A 209 -10.67 18.35 5.67
C ARG A 209 -9.43 17.71 6.29
N VAL A 210 -8.25 18.01 5.78
CA VAL A 210 -7.00 17.39 6.26
C VAL A 210 -6.13 18.40 6.97
N ILE A 211 -5.59 18.03 8.15
CA ILE A 211 -4.53 18.77 8.82
C ILE A 211 -3.25 17.89 8.74
N ALA A 212 -2.33 18.30 7.90
CA ALA A 212 -1.08 17.56 7.64
C ALA A 212 0.03 18.02 8.59
N MET A 213 0.57 17.10 9.42
CA MET A 213 1.67 17.40 10.32
C MET A 213 3.02 16.92 9.76
N GLY A 214 4.03 17.78 9.76
CA GLY A 214 5.38 17.44 9.29
C GLY A 214 6.46 18.35 9.88
N ARG A 215 7.72 17.91 9.83
CA ARG A 215 8.87 18.66 10.39
C ARG A 215 9.35 19.80 9.49
N SER A 216 9.18 19.66 8.17
CA SER A 216 9.62 20.64 7.17
C SER A 216 8.42 21.36 6.56
N GLU A 217 8.37 22.68 6.71
CA GLU A 217 7.34 23.53 6.12
C GLU A 217 7.39 23.49 4.59
N GLU A 218 8.58 23.42 4.01
CA GLU A 218 8.77 23.29 2.57
C GLU A 218 8.15 21.98 2.03
N LYS A 219 8.42 20.84 2.71
CA LYS A 219 7.83 19.56 2.32
C LYS A 219 6.31 19.52 2.53
N LEU A 220 5.80 20.22 3.54
CA LEU A 220 4.36 20.36 3.76
C LEU A 220 3.71 21.21 2.65
N ALA A 221 4.30 22.34 2.27
CA ALA A 221 3.82 23.17 1.17
C ALA A 221 3.81 22.37 -0.15
N LYS A 222 4.89 21.64 -0.44
CA LYS A 222 4.98 20.78 -1.61
C LYS A 222 3.91 19.66 -1.59
N LEU A 223 3.65 19.06 -0.44
CA LEU A 223 2.60 18.06 -0.27
C LEU A 223 1.22 18.62 -0.65
N VAL A 224 0.89 19.82 -0.17
CA VAL A 224 -0.37 20.50 -0.50
C VAL A 224 -0.49 20.74 -2.00
N GLU A 225 0.55 21.29 -2.63
CA GLU A 225 0.58 21.51 -4.09
C GLU A 225 0.35 20.20 -4.86
N ASP A 226 1.05 19.12 -4.48
CA ASP A 226 0.96 17.84 -5.19
C ASP A 226 -0.41 17.20 -5.04
N VAL A 227 -1.06 17.27 -3.87
CA VAL A 227 -2.44 16.80 -3.70
C VAL A 227 -3.41 17.65 -4.50
N GLN A 228 -3.28 18.97 -4.47
CA GLN A 228 -4.19 19.90 -5.15
C GLN A 228 -4.11 19.81 -6.68
N LYS A 229 -3.00 19.36 -7.27
CA LYS A 229 -2.93 19.03 -8.71
C LYS A 229 -3.98 18.00 -9.13
N GLY A 230 -4.20 16.98 -8.29
CA GLY A 230 -5.18 15.92 -8.55
C GLY A 230 -6.55 16.16 -7.92
N SER A 231 -6.61 17.02 -6.91
CA SER A 231 -7.83 17.33 -6.14
C SER A 231 -7.89 18.83 -5.83
N PRO A 232 -8.19 19.69 -6.84
CA PRO A 232 -8.14 21.16 -6.68
C PRO A 232 -9.05 21.72 -5.57
N GLY A 233 -10.13 21.00 -5.25
CA GLY A 233 -11.07 21.37 -4.16
C GLY A 233 -10.67 20.87 -2.78
N ALA A 234 -9.52 20.20 -2.62
CA ALA A 234 -9.11 19.67 -1.33
C ALA A 234 -8.79 20.79 -0.33
N THR A 235 -9.35 20.68 0.88
CA THR A 235 -9.02 21.56 2.00
C THR A 235 -7.94 20.92 2.86
N ILE A 236 -6.72 21.46 2.78
CA ILE A 236 -5.53 20.92 3.46
C ILE A 236 -4.85 22.05 4.21
N GLU A 237 -4.77 21.91 5.52
CA GLU A 237 -4.01 22.76 6.42
C GLU A 237 -2.70 22.08 6.81
N THR A 238 -1.72 22.85 7.25
CA THR A 238 -0.42 22.29 7.63
C THR A 238 -0.01 22.74 9.03
N VAL A 239 0.60 21.84 9.80
CA VAL A 239 1.17 22.12 11.11
C VAL A 239 2.58 21.58 11.20
N LYS A 240 3.52 22.45 11.57
CA LYS A 240 4.90 22.06 11.82
C LYS A 240 5.04 21.28 13.11
N ILE A 241 5.65 20.11 13.06
CA ILE A 241 6.05 19.33 14.23
C ILE A 241 7.30 20.02 14.84
N THR A 242 7.14 20.61 16.01
CA THR A 242 8.25 21.31 16.73
C THR A 242 8.94 20.41 17.75
N GLY A 243 8.31 19.29 18.15
CA GLY A 243 8.74 18.44 19.25
C GLY A 243 8.15 18.83 20.61
N ASP A 244 7.52 20.00 20.71
CA ASP A 244 6.76 20.43 21.87
C ASP A 244 5.28 20.02 21.70
N LYS A 245 4.85 19.06 22.53
CA LYS A 245 3.51 18.46 22.42
C LYS A 245 2.37 19.48 22.64
N ASP A 246 2.57 20.47 23.48
CA ASP A 246 1.52 21.45 23.84
C ASP A 246 1.46 22.58 22.80
N LYS A 247 2.62 23.02 22.32
CA LYS A 247 2.70 23.98 21.22
C LYS A 247 2.09 23.40 19.94
N ASP A 248 2.45 22.15 19.60
CA ASP A 248 1.92 21.49 18.41
C ASP A 248 0.40 21.23 18.53
N ALA A 249 -0.08 20.80 19.71
CA ALA A 249 -1.52 20.62 19.96
C ALA A 249 -2.30 21.94 19.86
N ASN A 250 -1.74 23.04 20.36
CA ASN A 250 -2.37 24.35 20.23
C ASN A 250 -2.42 24.83 18.79
N ALA A 251 -1.36 24.59 17.99
CA ALA A 251 -1.35 24.91 16.57
C ALA A 251 -2.42 24.11 15.79
N LEU A 252 -2.65 22.83 16.13
CA LEU A 252 -3.73 22.03 15.55
C LEU A 252 -5.11 22.59 15.89
N ARG A 253 -5.33 23.00 17.14
CA ARG A 253 -6.64 23.52 17.62
C ARG A 253 -7.05 24.85 16.99
N VAL A 254 -6.12 25.59 16.37
CA VAL A 254 -6.45 26.81 15.59
C VAL A 254 -7.45 26.49 14.48
N PHE A 255 -7.40 25.29 13.94
CA PHE A 255 -8.30 24.82 12.87
C PHE A 255 -9.59 24.18 13.38
N GLY A 256 -9.84 24.22 14.70
CA GLY A 256 -10.95 23.54 15.36
C GLY A 256 -10.57 22.15 15.88
N ALA A 257 -11.52 21.50 16.55
CA ALA A 257 -11.33 20.15 17.04
C ALA A 257 -11.45 19.13 15.89
N ALA A 258 -10.49 18.22 15.80
CA ALA A 258 -10.48 17.18 14.76
C ALA A 258 -11.35 15.98 15.15
N ASP A 259 -11.86 15.26 14.15
CA ASP A 259 -12.67 14.03 14.31
C ASP A 259 -11.81 12.78 14.38
N ALA A 260 -10.73 12.76 13.62
CA ALA A 260 -9.91 11.58 13.44
C ALA A 260 -8.40 11.89 13.36
N VAL A 261 -7.59 10.88 13.64
CA VAL A 261 -6.13 10.88 13.42
C VAL A 261 -5.75 9.62 12.64
N LEU A 262 -4.93 9.78 11.62
CA LEU A 262 -4.16 8.71 11.01
C LEU A 262 -2.71 8.82 11.48
N ASP A 263 -2.28 7.90 12.34
CA ASP A 263 -0.88 7.74 12.72
C ASP A 263 -0.19 6.72 11.81
N ILE A 264 0.90 7.16 11.20
CA ILE A 264 1.72 6.29 10.34
C ILE A 264 3.21 6.47 10.64
N THR A 265 3.51 6.59 11.93
CA THR A 265 4.84 6.87 12.48
C THR A 265 5.83 5.75 12.14
N PRO A 266 6.96 6.05 11.48
CA PRO A 266 8.01 5.05 11.26
C PRO A 266 8.71 4.70 12.59
N LYS A 267 9.24 3.48 12.70
CA LYS A 267 9.90 2.99 13.92
C LYS A 267 11.00 3.94 14.46
N ALA A 268 11.76 4.57 13.57
CA ALA A 268 12.78 5.53 13.93
C ALA A 268 12.25 6.81 14.63
N ALA A 269 10.94 7.06 14.59
CA ALA A 269 10.29 8.19 15.23
C ALA A 269 9.26 7.80 16.27
N SER A 270 9.30 6.55 16.79
CA SER A 270 8.30 6.00 17.73
C SER A 270 8.10 6.84 18.99
N MET A 271 9.14 7.49 19.48
CA MET A 271 9.11 8.36 20.67
C MET A 271 8.76 9.81 20.39
N SER A 272 8.50 10.19 19.11
CA SER A 272 8.14 11.56 18.74
C SER A 272 6.81 11.97 19.36
N THR A 273 6.64 13.29 19.58
CA THR A 273 5.47 13.86 20.26
C THR A 273 4.25 14.08 19.38
N HIS A 274 4.38 13.96 18.06
CA HIS A 274 3.34 14.36 17.11
C HIS A 274 2.02 13.61 17.28
N THR A 275 2.03 12.28 17.50
CA THR A 275 0.82 11.49 17.73
C THR A 275 0.13 11.93 19.04
N LYS A 276 0.92 12.20 20.08
CA LYS A 276 0.40 12.74 21.33
C LYS A 276 -0.25 14.10 21.16
N SER A 277 0.36 15.00 20.38
CA SER A 277 -0.18 16.31 20.04
C SER A 277 -1.48 16.20 19.25
N ALA A 278 -1.53 15.29 18.26
CA ALA A 278 -2.71 15.02 17.45
C ALA A 278 -3.89 14.52 18.30
N ILE A 279 -3.64 13.57 19.21
CA ILE A 279 -4.67 13.05 20.14
C ILE A 279 -5.22 14.17 21.04
N LYS A 280 -4.36 15.08 21.51
CA LYS A 280 -4.79 16.25 22.33
C LYS A 280 -5.68 17.23 21.58
N ALA A 281 -5.65 17.23 20.24
CA ALA A 281 -6.47 18.10 19.39
C ALA A 281 -7.79 17.45 18.93
N LEU A 282 -8.05 16.20 19.29
CA LEU A 282 -9.30 15.51 18.96
C LEU A 282 -10.47 16.04 19.80
N ARG A 283 -11.65 16.03 19.18
CA ARG A 283 -12.92 16.21 19.90
C ARG A 283 -13.23 15.02 20.80
N ARG A 284 -14.20 15.18 21.68
CA ARG A 284 -14.78 14.04 22.42
C ARG A 284 -15.35 13.01 21.44
N GLY A 285 -15.05 11.74 21.70
CA GLY A 285 -15.44 10.64 20.82
C GLY A 285 -14.63 10.56 19.52
N GLY A 286 -13.49 11.27 19.44
CA GLY A 286 -12.58 11.18 18.29
C GLY A 286 -11.99 9.79 18.11
N ARG A 287 -11.44 9.50 16.92
CA ARG A 287 -10.95 8.17 16.54
C ARG A 287 -9.52 8.26 16.03
N VAL A 288 -8.71 7.26 16.38
CA VAL A 288 -7.30 7.19 15.97
C VAL A 288 -7.03 5.85 15.28
N SER A 289 -6.56 5.88 14.06
CA SER A 289 -5.98 4.73 13.37
C SER A 289 -4.47 4.70 13.63
N LEU A 290 -4.00 3.66 14.32
CA LEU A 290 -2.59 3.42 14.60
C LEU A 290 -2.06 2.43 13.57
N MET A 291 -1.40 2.92 12.53
CA MET A 291 -0.73 2.12 11.51
C MET A 291 0.79 2.19 11.61
N GLY A 292 1.28 3.05 12.49
CA GLY A 292 2.71 3.25 12.73
C GLY A 292 3.20 2.62 14.02
N SER A 293 4.44 2.92 14.36
CA SER A 293 5.13 2.39 15.54
C SER A 293 5.20 3.42 16.66
N THR A 294 4.15 4.26 16.84
CA THR A 294 4.16 5.27 17.90
C THR A 294 4.13 4.62 19.30
N GLU A 295 4.94 5.12 20.21
CA GLU A 295 4.98 4.70 21.63
C GLU A 295 4.57 5.86 22.56
N ASN A 296 4.45 7.08 22.03
CA ASN A 296 4.15 8.29 22.81
C ASN A 296 2.73 8.77 22.55
N ILE A 297 1.77 8.30 23.34
CA ILE A 297 0.34 8.63 23.24
C ILE A 297 -0.18 9.42 24.46
N ALA A 298 -1.30 10.11 24.29
CA ALA A 298 -1.93 10.97 25.31
C ALA A 298 -3.01 10.20 26.07
N VAL A 299 -2.62 9.30 26.97
CA VAL A 299 -3.55 8.42 27.71
C VAL A 299 -4.61 9.18 28.53
N PRO A 300 -4.29 10.26 29.26
CA PRO A 300 -5.33 11.03 29.98
C PRO A 300 -6.41 11.59 29.05
N GLU A 301 -6.02 12.16 27.92
CA GLU A 301 -6.96 12.74 26.95
C GLU A 301 -7.83 11.66 26.29
N ILE A 302 -7.27 10.48 26.04
CA ILE A 302 -8.01 9.32 25.51
C ILE A 302 -9.14 8.94 26.46
N MET A 303 -8.83 8.81 27.75
CA MET A 303 -9.81 8.46 28.79
C MET A 303 -10.87 9.55 28.96
N VAL A 304 -10.46 10.82 29.15
CA VAL A 304 -11.37 11.93 29.44
C VAL A 304 -12.29 12.24 28.27
N ASN A 305 -11.79 12.12 27.04
CA ASN A 305 -12.54 12.45 25.83
C ASN A 305 -13.17 11.23 25.15
N ASN A 306 -13.16 10.05 25.77
CA ASN A 306 -13.71 8.82 25.16
C ASN A 306 -13.16 8.58 23.72
N ILE A 307 -11.87 8.77 23.51
CA ILE A 307 -11.24 8.57 22.22
C ILE A 307 -11.06 7.08 21.95
N THR A 308 -11.38 6.63 20.74
CA THR A 308 -11.14 5.26 20.30
C THR A 308 -9.79 5.16 19.62
N LEU A 309 -8.93 4.25 20.11
CA LEU A 309 -7.69 3.86 19.43
C LEU A 309 -7.90 2.52 18.73
N LYS A 310 -7.50 2.43 17.49
CA LYS A 310 -7.61 1.20 16.70
C LYS A 310 -6.30 0.93 15.96
N GLY A 311 -5.63 -0.17 16.29
CA GLY A 311 -4.47 -0.65 15.55
C GLY A 311 -4.90 -1.27 14.23
N LYS A 312 -4.22 -0.92 13.13
CA LYS A 312 -4.49 -1.52 11.81
C LYS A 312 -3.20 -1.82 11.07
N MET A 313 -3.03 -3.09 10.72
CA MET A 313 -1.99 -3.52 9.80
C MET A 313 -2.62 -3.83 8.43
N MET A 314 -2.17 -3.11 7.39
CA MET A 314 -2.68 -3.25 6.03
C MET A 314 -4.20 -2.97 5.93
N TYR A 315 -4.94 -3.80 5.23
CA TYR A 315 -6.35 -3.63 4.88
C TYR A 315 -7.03 -4.99 4.69
N GLU A 316 -8.36 -5.00 4.68
CA GLU A 316 -9.14 -6.19 4.37
C GLU A 316 -9.48 -6.26 2.87
N ARG A 317 -9.80 -7.45 2.36
CA ARG A 317 -10.19 -7.67 0.97
C ARG A 317 -11.36 -6.76 0.55
N GLU A 318 -12.34 -6.57 1.42
CA GLU A 318 -13.47 -5.67 1.16
C GLU A 318 -13.02 -4.22 0.91
N THR A 319 -11.99 -3.76 1.61
CA THR A 319 -11.39 -2.44 1.41
C THR A 319 -10.86 -2.28 -0.02
N ILE A 320 -10.22 -3.31 -0.58
CA ILE A 320 -9.74 -3.30 -1.96
C ILE A 320 -10.92 -3.17 -2.93
N LEU A 321 -11.98 -3.95 -2.73
CA LEU A 321 -13.18 -3.91 -3.59
C LEU A 321 -13.85 -2.54 -3.58
N HIS A 322 -13.89 -1.87 -2.42
CA HIS A 322 -14.39 -0.49 -2.33
C HIS A 322 -13.46 0.49 -3.06
N PHE A 323 -12.15 0.32 -2.92
CA PHE A 323 -11.17 1.17 -3.60
C PHE A 323 -11.28 1.05 -5.12
N VAL A 324 -11.42 -0.17 -5.65
CA VAL A 324 -11.65 -0.42 -7.09
C VAL A 324 -12.88 0.33 -7.59
N LYS A 325 -13.99 0.33 -6.83
CA LYS A 325 -15.19 1.11 -7.20
C LYS A 325 -14.91 2.62 -7.26
N MET A 326 -14.05 3.15 -6.38
CA MET A 326 -13.63 4.56 -6.44
C MET A 326 -12.81 4.84 -7.69
N LEU A 327 -11.88 3.95 -8.06
CA LEU A 327 -11.11 4.06 -9.30
C LEU A 327 -12.02 4.02 -10.53
N GLU A 328 -12.93 3.06 -10.62
CA GLU A 328 -13.87 2.90 -11.75
C GLU A 328 -14.83 4.07 -11.90
N ARG A 329 -15.07 4.82 -10.83
CA ARG A 329 -15.83 6.08 -10.86
C ARG A 329 -14.99 7.29 -11.26
N GLY A 330 -13.67 7.13 -11.40
CA GLY A 330 -12.75 8.21 -11.76
C GLY A 330 -12.49 9.20 -10.63
N LEU A 331 -12.61 8.77 -9.37
CA LEU A 331 -12.40 9.65 -8.21
C LEU A 331 -10.91 9.89 -7.91
N PHE A 332 -10.01 9.13 -8.52
CA PHE A 332 -8.57 9.29 -8.35
C PHE A 332 -7.92 9.86 -9.60
N PRO A 333 -6.99 10.81 -9.43
CA PRO A 333 -6.26 11.41 -10.54
C PRO A 333 -5.10 10.49 -10.96
N LEU A 334 -5.38 9.39 -11.65
CA LEU A 334 -4.35 8.50 -12.22
C LEU A 334 -4.10 8.78 -13.70
N SER A 335 -4.34 10.01 -14.15
CA SER A 335 -4.06 10.42 -15.51
C SER A 335 -2.57 10.66 -15.75
N LYS A 336 -2.16 10.67 -17.02
CA LYS A 336 -0.76 10.97 -17.43
C LYS A 336 -0.27 12.34 -16.97
N ASP A 337 -1.19 13.29 -16.76
CA ASP A 337 -0.84 14.64 -16.30
C ASP A 337 -0.54 14.68 -14.80
N PHE A 338 -0.97 13.66 -14.05
CA PHE A 338 -0.75 13.56 -12.62
C PHE A 338 0.32 12.54 -12.25
N MET A 339 0.38 11.41 -12.97
CA MET A 339 1.27 10.30 -12.65
C MET A 339 2.65 10.46 -13.29
N GLU A 340 3.68 10.26 -12.47
CA GLU A 340 5.08 10.14 -12.88
C GLU A 340 5.52 8.69 -12.67
N THR A 341 5.23 7.80 -13.63
CA THR A 341 5.56 6.39 -13.52
C THR A 341 6.86 6.06 -14.23
N LYS A 342 7.81 5.47 -13.50
CA LYS A 342 9.06 4.92 -14.06
C LYS A 342 8.93 3.41 -14.22
N VAL A 343 9.22 2.92 -15.43
CA VAL A 343 9.09 1.52 -15.78
C VAL A 343 10.47 0.95 -16.11
N PHE A 344 10.82 -0.17 -15.49
CA PHE A 344 12.06 -0.90 -15.70
C PHE A 344 11.77 -2.32 -16.17
N SER A 345 12.65 -2.90 -16.98
CA SER A 345 12.59 -4.33 -17.33
C SER A 345 13.10 -5.20 -16.17
N LEU A 346 12.89 -6.51 -16.23
CA LEU A 346 13.51 -7.43 -15.27
C LEU A 346 15.05 -7.36 -15.34
N ASP A 347 15.63 -7.08 -16.50
CA ASP A 347 17.08 -6.95 -16.65
C ASP A 347 17.63 -5.72 -15.93
N ASP A 348 16.81 -4.67 -15.82
CA ASP A 348 17.16 -3.39 -15.16
C ASP A 348 16.71 -3.33 -13.69
N TRP A 349 16.41 -4.46 -13.08
CA TRP A 349 15.84 -4.56 -11.73
C TRP A 349 16.58 -3.73 -10.68
N LYS A 350 17.92 -3.69 -10.76
CA LYS A 350 18.76 -2.94 -9.81
C LYS A 350 18.48 -1.45 -9.89
N ALA A 351 18.47 -0.89 -11.10
CA ALA A 351 18.11 0.51 -11.34
C ALA A 351 16.66 0.78 -10.91
N GLY A 352 15.75 -0.19 -11.10
CA GLY A 352 14.36 -0.13 -10.63
C GLY A 352 14.27 -0.03 -9.11
N LEU A 353 15.00 -0.86 -8.35
CA LEU A 353 15.03 -0.81 -6.89
C LEU A 353 15.64 0.50 -6.36
N ASP A 354 16.70 1.01 -7.00
CA ASP A 354 17.31 2.30 -6.66
C ASP A 354 16.34 3.45 -6.94
N ALA A 355 15.70 3.43 -8.12
CA ALA A 355 14.67 4.41 -8.45
C ALA A 355 13.49 4.39 -7.47
N GLY A 356 13.05 3.21 -7.01
CA GLY A 356 11.99 3.07 -6.01
C GLY A 356 12.32 3.79 -4.70
N ALA A 357 13.57 3.73 -4.26
CA ALA A 357 14.02 4.42 -3.05
C ALA A 357 13.99 5.96 -3.17
N GLU A 358 14.20 6.49 -4.37
CA GLU A 358 14.34 7.93 -4.63
C GLU A 358 13.06 8.57 -5.18
N HIS A 359 12.36 7.87 -6.08
CA HIS A 359 11.17 8.35 -6.78
C HIS A 359 9.89 7.86 -6.11
N ASN A 360 9.49 8.50 -5.02
CA ASN A 360 8.33 8.12 -4.24
C ASN A 360 7.53 9.35 -3.77
N GLY A 361 6.27 9.15 -3.40
CA GLY A 361 5.35 10.20 -2.96
C GLY A 361 4.11 10.28 -3.85
N ILE A 362 3.42 11.41 -3.78
CA ILE A 362 2.16 11.64 -4.49
C ILE A 362 2.40 11.63 -6.00
N GLY A 363 1.58 10.84 -6.71
CA GLY A 363 1.65 10.68 -8.15
C GLY A 363 2.88 9.93 -8.68
N LYS A 364 3.75 9.42 -7.81
CA LYS A 364 4.99 8.75 -8.21
C LYS A 364 4.89 7.25 -8.04
N CYS A 365 5.20 6.51 -9.09
CA CYS A 365 5.19 5.07 -9.11
C CYS A 365 6.45 4.52 -9.79
N VAL A 366 7.00 3.43 -9.24
CA VAL A 366 8.12 2.71 -9.87
C VAL A 366 7.72 1.26 -10.02
N THR A 367 7.94 0.71 -11.22
CA THR A 367 7.46 -0.62 -11.57
C THR A 367 8.50 -1.43 -12.35
N LEU A 368 8.40 -2.76 -12.25
CA LEU A 368 9.03 -3.70 -13.17
C LEU A 368 7.98 -4.20 -14.16
N ALA A 369 8.30 -4.17 -15.46
CA ALA A 369 7.57 -4.82 -16.53
C ALA A 369 8.37 -6.04 -16.98
N PRO A 370 7.94 -7.27 -16.61
CA PRO A 370 8.65 -8.51 -16.94
C PRO A 370 8.68 -8.84 -18.42
#